data_5a6405753d3f86feea8962182ff089b9
#
_entry.id   5a6405753d3f86feea8962182ff089b9
#
_cell.length_a   1.000
_cell.length_b   1.000
_cell.length_c   1.000
_cell.angle_alpha   90.00
_cell.angle_beta   90.00
_cell.angle_gamma   90.00
#
_symmetry.space_group_name_H-M   'P 1'
#
loop_
_entity.id
_entity.type
_entity.pdbx_description
1 polymer ?
#
loop_
_entity_poly.entity_id
_entity_poly.type
_entity_poly.pdbx_seq_one_letter_code
_entity_poly.pdbx_strand_id
1 'polypeptide(L)'
;VIQHFKDDATAFNNKKRAKIDGKGILNNRISEHILNYLGQVGIKNHLVKRINMREQLIKYVEIIPIEFIVRNIATGSLTKRLNIEDGTVLENPLIEYCYKKDELGDPLIAKEHIFAFNWASRKEIEKIDKYLLRMNDFMIGMFRGIGIKLVDFKVEFGRHKNNGKTEIILADEISPDTCRLWDISSDKKLDKDRFRKNLGNVMQGYQDVARRLGVLHEESI
;
A
#
# COMPACT_ATOMS: atom_id res chain seq x y z
N VAL A 1 7.88 -0.66 18.53
CA VAL A 1 7.70 0.73 18.03
C VAL A 1 6.21 1.00 17.90
N ILE A 2 5.79 2.26 18.10
CA ILE A 2 4.40 2.69 17.87
C ILE A 2 4.35 3.44 16.55
N GLN A 3 3.47 3.00 15.66
CA GLN A 3 3.11 3.69 14.41
C GLN A 3 1.85 4.51 14.65
N HIS A 4 1.90 5.81 14.32
CA HIS A 4 0.77 6.72 14.44
C HIS A 4 0.20 7.10 13.07
N PHE A 5 -1.10 6.91 12.87
CA PHE A 5 -1.81 7.22 11.62
C PHE A 5 -2.39 8.64 11.66
N LYS A 6 -1.88 9.50 10.79
CA LYS A 6 -2.23 10.93 10.71
C LYS A 6 -3.37 11.19 9.73
N ASP A 7 -4.05 12.30 9.94
CA ASP A 7 -5.07 12.81 9.01
C ASP A 7 -4.48 13.60 7.83
N ASP A 8 -3.16 13.83 7.85
CA ASP A 8 -2.48 14.54 6.78
C ASP A 8 -2.53 13.74 5.47
N ALA A 9 -2.95 14.40 4.40
CA ALA A 9 -2.91 13.89 3.05
C ALA A 9 -1.94 14.73 2.23
N THR A 10 -0.97 14.08 1.62
CA THR A 10 0.02 14.69 0.74
C THR A 10 0.01 14.05 -0.64
N ALA A 11 0.29 14.85 -1.67
CA ALA A 11 0.43 14.36 -3.03
C ALA A 11 1.47 15.18 -3.80
N PHE A 12 2.01 14.61 -4.89
CA PHE A 12 2.96 15.29 -5.79
C PHE A 12 4.18 15.83 -5.05
N ASN A 13 4.87 14.97 -4.28
CA ASN A 13 6.05 15.34 -3.49
C ASN A 13 5.76 16.52 -2.55
N ASN A 14 4.71 16.39 -1.74
CA ASN A 14 4.26 17.41 -0.78
C ASN A 14 3.80 18.74 -1.38
N LYS A 15 3.68 18.88 -2.70
CA LYS A 15 3.16 20.11 -3.35
C LYS A 15 1.67 20.32 -3.08
N LYS A 16 0.91 19.24 -2.83
CA LYS A 16 -0.49 19.31 -2.43
C LYS A 16 -0.63 18.71 -1.04
N ARG A 17 -1.21 19.49 -0.12
CA ARG A 17 -1.42 19.08 1.27
C ARG A 17 -2.84 19.42 1.71
N ALA A 18 -3.44 18.55 2.51
CA ALA A 18 -4.69 18.79 3.22
C ALA A 18 -4.73 17.96 4.49
N LYS A 19 -5.55 18.36 5.44
CA LYS A 19 -5.94 17.53 6.56
C LYS A 19 -7.32 16.97 6.26
N ILE A 20 -7.49 15.65 6.37
CA ILE A 20 -8.74 14.94 6.11
C ILE A 20 -9.14 14.26 7.41
N ASP A 21 -10.00 14.91 8.18
CA ASP A 21 -10.36 14.46 9.51
C ASP A 21 -10.92 13.03 9.51
N GLY A 22 -10.38 12.20 10.39
CA GLY A 22 -10.75 10.78 10.52
C GLY A 22 -10.05 9.82 9.55
N LYS A 23 -9.30 10.32 8.54
CA LYS A 23 -8.57 9.47 7.58
C LYS A 23 -7.63 8.48 8.27
N GLY A 24 -6.85 8.95 9.23
CA GLY A 24 -5.91 8.12 9.98
C GLY A 24 -6.60 7.00 10.76
N ILE A 25 -7.80 7.23 11.28
CA ILE A 25 -8.58 6.21 11.98
C ILE A 25 -8.98 5.08 11.03
N LEU A 26 -9.46 5.43 9.83
CA LEU A 26 -9.86 4.43 8.82
C LEU A 26 -8.65 3.66 8.30
N ASN A 27 -7.57 4.37 7.96
CA ASN A 27 -6.34 3.73 7.49
C ASN A 27 -5.78 2.75 8.53
N ASN A 28 -5.78 3.12 9.83
CA ASN A 28 -5.36 2.25 10.91
C ASN A 28 -6.17 0.94 10.95
N ARG A 29 -7.51 1.03 10.89
CA ARG A 29 -8.40 -0.14 10.91
C ARG A 29 -8.26 -1.01 9.66
N ILE A 30 -8.23 -0.39 8.48
CA ILE A 30 -8.07 -1.10 7.20
C ILE A 30 -6.71 -1.80 7.16
N SER A 31 -5.63 -1.10 7.54
CA SER A 31 -4.28 -1.66 7.54
C SER A 31 -4.16 -2.84 8.50
N GLU A 32 -4.67 -2.71 9.73
CA GLU A 32 -4.71 -3.84 10.69
C GLU A 32 -5.41 -5.06 10.09
N HIS A 33 -6.59 -4.86 9.52
CA HIS A 33 -7.40 -5.93 8.95
C HIS A 33 -6.63 -6.66 7.83
N ILE A 34 -6.09 -5.94 6.86
CA ILE A 34 -5.37 -6.51 5.73
C ILE A 34 -4.08 -7.20 6.18
N LEU A 35 -3.28 -6.57 7.07
CA LEU A 35 -2.03 -7.15 7.57
C LEU A 35 -2.26 -8.43 8.37
N ASN A 36 -3.36 -8.53 9.14
CA ASN A 36 -3.73 -9.76 9.84
C ASN A 36 -4.03 -10.90 8.87
N TYR A 37 -4.84 -10.66 7.84
CA TYR A 37 -5.13 -11.68 6.82
C TYR A 37 -3.89 -12.09 6.02
N LEU A 38 -3.05 -11.13 5.64
CA LEU A 38 -1.77 -11.43 4.98
C LEU A 38 -0.88 -12.28 5.88
N GLY A 39 -0.89 -12.03 7.21
CA GLY A 39 -0.21 -12.89 8.18
C GLY A 39 -0.71 -14.33 8.18
N GLN A 40 -2.03 -14.54 8.11
CA GLN A 40 -2.65 -15.87 8.05
C GLN A 40 -2.28 -16.63 6.78
N VAL A 41 -2.10 -15.96 5.64
CA VAL A 41 -1.64 -16.58 4.40
C VAL A 41 -0.11 -16.62 4.28
N GLY A 42 0.61 -16.42 5.39
CA GLY A 42 2.07 -16.62 5.48
C GLY A 42 2.92 -15.46 4.98
N ILE A 43 2.36 -14.26 4.82
CA ILE A 43 3.11 -13.03 4.57
C ILE A 43 3.49 -12.41 5.93
N LYS A 44 4.73 -12.68 6.36
CA LYS A 44 5.23 -12.09 7.61
C LYS A 44 5.25 -10.58 7.51
N ASN A 45 4.72 -9.89 8.53
CA ASN A 45 4.64 -8.44 8.56
C ASN A 45 4.98 -7.87 9.95
N HIS A 46 5.06 -6.55 10.02
CA HIS A 46 5.50 -5.84 11.20
C HIS A 46 4.40 -5.66 12.26
N LEU A 47 3.14 -5.85 11.90
CA LEU A 47 2.02 -5.65 12.84
C LEU A 47 2.13 -6.61 14.02
N VAL A 48 1.97 -6.08 15.24
CA VAL A 48 1.80 -6.84 16.47
C VAL A 48 0.33 -6.76 16.92
N LYS A 49 -0.18 -5.55 17.08
CA LYS A 49 -1.59 -5.29 17.41
C LYS A 49 -1.94 -3.81 17.25
N ARG A 50 -3.20 -3.50 17.03
CA ARG A 50 -3.72 -2.14 17.15
C ARG A 50 -3.83 -1.79 18.65
N ILE A 51 -3.38 -0.59 19.03
CA ILE A 51 -3.42 -0.08 20.42
C ILE A 51 -4.70 0.71 20.63
N ASN A 52 -5.00 1.63 19.72
CA ASN A 52 -6.18 2.50 19.79
C ASN A 52 -6.64 2.90 18.38
N MET A 53 -7.47 3.93 18.27
CA MET A 53 -8.03 4.38 16.99
C MET A 53 -6.97 4.84 15.98
N ARG A 54 -5.79 5.29 16.43
CA ARG A 54 -4.76 5.90 15.58
C ARG A 54 -3.40 5.24 15.68
N GLU A 55 -3.23 4.21 16.52
CA GLU A 55 -1.91 3.66 16.81
C GLU A 55 -1.88 2.14 16.73
N GLN A 56 -0.76 1.65 16.18
CA GLN A 56 -0.42 0.24 16.14
C GLN A 56 0.92 0.01 16.83
N LEU A 57 1.01 -1.06 17.59
CA LEU A 57 2.28 -1.64 18.02
C LEU A 57 2.81 -2.47 16.86
N ILE A 58 4.01 -2.14 16.42
CA ILE A 58 4.69 -2.83 15.32
C ILE A 58 6.07 -3.28 15.73
N LYS A 59 6.58 -4.32 15.06
CA LYS A 59 7.98 -4.72 15.17
C LYS A 59 8.88 -3.65 14.59
N TYR A 60 10.02 -3.43 15.21
CA TYR A 60 11.06 -2.60 14.60
C TYR A 60 11.67 -3.32 13.40
N VAL A 61 11.81 -2.61 12.30
CA VAL A 61 12.44 -3.09 11.08
C VAL A 61 13.40 -2.04 10.52
N GLU A 62 14.53 -2.51 10.02
CA GLU A 62 15.42 -1.69 9.19
C GLU A 62 14.88 -1.68 7.77
N ILE A 63 14.25 -0.56 7.39
CA ILE A 63 13.58 -0.43 6.09
C ILE A 63 14.60 -0.55 4.94
N ILE A 64 14.30 -1.39 3.97
CA ILE A 64 14.99 -1.40 2.68
C ILE A 64 14.55 -0.13 1.94
N PRO A 65 15.48 0.72 1.45
CA PRO A 65 15.14 2.03 0.89
C PRO A 65 14.53 1.93 -0.52
N ILE A 66 13.56 1.04 -0.67
CA ILE A 66 12.84 0.74 -1.91
C ILE A 66 11.36 0.71 -1.62
N GLU A 67 10.59 1.43 -2.41
CA GLU A 67 9.14 1.26 -2.52
C GLU A 67 8.85 0.23 -3.63
N PHE A 68 8.02 -0.74 -3.31
CA PHE A 68 7.60 -1.80 -4.22
C PHE A 68 6.17 -1.53 -4.67
N ILE A 69 5.94 -1.45 -5.98
CA ILE A 69 4.62 -1.21 -6.54
C ILE A 69 4.23 -2.43 -7.38
N VAL A 70 3.03 -2.96 -7.15
CA VAL A 70 2.43 -4.00 -8.00
C VAL A 70 1.22 -3.41 -8.71
N ARG A 71 1.20 -3.53 -10.04
CA ARG A 71 0.11 -2.99 -10.86
C ARG A 71 -0.60 -4.09 -11.63
N ASN A 72 -1.93 -4.07 -11.54
CA ASN A 72 -2.83 -4.94 -12.31
C ASN A 72 -3.50 -4.17 -13.46
N ILE A 73 -3.60 -2.85 -13.33
CA ILE A 73 -4.23 -1.95 -14.29
C ILE A 73 -3.31 -0.74 -14.48
N ALA A 74 -3.10 -0.36 -15.73
CA ALA A 74 -2.29 0.82 -16.05
C ALA A 74 -3.02 2.10 -15.66
N THR A 75 -2.42 2.89 -14.78
CA THR A 75 -2.89 4.22 -14.37
C THR A 75 -1.77 5.08 -13.79
N GLY A 76 -2.03 6.35 -13.60
CA GLY A 76 -1.13 7.28 -12.92
C GLY A 76 0.19 7.50 -13.65
N SER A 77 1.33 7.24 -12.99
CA SER A 77 2.66 7.48 -13.59
C SER A 77 2.99 6.52 -14.73
N LEU A 78 2.45 5.30 -14.72
CA LEU A 78 2.71 4.31 -15.75
C LEU A 78 2.16 4.76 -17.11
N THR A 79 0.91 5.23 -17.14
CA THR A 79 0.26 5.70 -18.38
C THR A 79 0.99 6.89 -18.98
N LYS A 80 1.45 7.82 -18.14
CA LYS A 80 2.23 8.98 -18.58
C LYS A 80 3.60 8.62 -19.12
N ARG A 81 4.27 7.64 -18.51
CA ARG A 81 5.63 7.22 -18.87
C ARG A 81 5.68 6.44 -20.19
N LEU A 82 4.68 5.58 -20.40
CA LEU A 82 4.68 4.65 -21.53
C LEU A 82 3.60 4.99 -22.58
N ASN A 83 2.88 6.09 -22.41
CA ASN A 83 1.77 6.51 -23.29
C ASN A 83 0.73 5.39 -23.50
N ILE A 84 0.36 4.70 -22.40
CA ILE A 84 -0.63 3.64 -22.38
C ILE A 84 -1.97 4.25 -21.95
N GLU A 85 -3.07 3.76 -22.50
CA GLU A 85 -4.42 4.21 -22.13
C GLU A 85 -4.71 3.95 -20.64
N ASP A 86 -5.30 4.95 -19.94
CA ASP A 86 -5.67 4.85 -18.52
C ASP A 86 -6.79 3.82 -18.36
N GLY A 87 -6.59 2.83 -17.49
CA GLY A 87 -7.53 1.75 -17.27
C GLY A 87 -7.21 0.45 -18.04
N THR A 88 -6.15 0.42 -18.86
CA THR A 88 -5.71 -0.81 -19.54
C THR A 88 -5.39 -1.89 -18.52
N VAL A 89 -6.05 -3.04 -18.62
CA VAL A 89 -5.78 -4.22 -17.79
C VAL A 89 -4.50 -4.88 -18.27
N LEU A 90 -3.59 -5.16 -17.35
CA LEU A 90 -2.33 -5.85 -17.66
C LEU A 90 -2.57 -7.36 -17.64
N GLU A 91 -2.04 -8.08 -18.62
CA GLU A 91 -2.12 -9.55 -18.67
C GLU A 91 -1.42 -10.21 -17.48
N ASN A 92 -0.31 -9.62 -17.05
CA ASN A 92 0.46 -10.06 -15.89
C ASN A 92 0.68 -8.89 -14.94
N PRO A 93 0.73 -9.12 -13.62
CA PRO A 93 1.07 -8.08 -12.65
C PRO A 93 2.45 -7.49 -12.97
N LEU A 94 2.52 -6.17 -13.06
CA LEU A 94 3.78 -5.45 -13.22
C LEU A 94 4.35 -5.08 -11.85
N ILE A 95 5.56 -5.52 -11.56
CA ILE A 95 6.31 -5.11 -10.36
C ILE A 95 7.25 -3.98 -10.74
N GLU A 96 7.17 -2.86 -10.03
CA GLU A 96 8.06 -1.71 -10.17
C GLU A 96 8.78 -1.43 -8.85
N TYR A 97 9.99 -0.90 -8.95
CA TYR A 97 10.85 -0.54 -7.83
C TYR A 97 11.13 0.96 -7.89
N CYS A 98 10.90 1.68 -6.79
CA CYS A 98 11.26 3.08 -6.68
C CYS A 98 12.26 3.25 -5.54
N TYR A 99 13.30 4.04 -5.76
CA TYR A 99 14.22 4.41 -4.70
C TYR A 99 13.52 5.37 -3.73
N LYS A 100 13.35 4.96 -2.47
CA LYS A 100 12.68 5.73 -1.44
C LYS A 100 13.54 6.94 -1.01
N LYS A 101 13.36 8.04 -1.72
CA LYS A 101 14.08 9.29 -1.51
C LYS A 101 13.17 10.45 -1.92
N ASP A 102 12.40 10.98 -0.98
CA ASP A 102 11.42 12.07 -1.20
C ASP A 102 12.03 13.27 -1.94
N GLU A 103 13.28 13.63 -1.61
CA GLU A 103 14.00 14.75 -2.23
C GLU A 103 14.23 14.56 -3.74
N LEU A 104 14.30 13.30 -4.21
CA LEU A 104 14.45 12.93 -5.62
C LEU A 104 13.11 12.58 -6.26
N GLY A 105 12.01 12.57 -5.51
CA GLY A 105 10.68 12.22 -5.99
C GLY A 105 10.47 10.72 -6.20
N ASP A 106 11.14 9.89 -5.41
CA ASP A 106 11.04 8.43 -5.42
C ASP A 106 11.20 7.85 -6.84
N PRO A 107 12.37 8.06 -7.48
CA PRO A 107 12.56 7.71 -8.88
C PRO A 107 12.44 6.20 -9.11
N LEU A 108 11.82 5.84 -10.26
CA LEU A 108 11.79 4.47 -10.74
C LEU A 108 13.23 3.98 -11.02
N ILE A 109 13.53 2.76 -10.59
CA ILE A 109 14.84 2.13 -10.76
C ILE A 109 14.70 0.71 -11.30
N ALA A 110 15.77 0.20 -11.92
CA ALA A 110 15.88 -1.21 -12.26
C ALA A 110 16.41 -2.01 -11.06
N LYS A 111 16.16 -3.33 -11.04
CA LYS A 111 16.71 -4.23 -10.00
C LYS A 111 18.23 -4.16 -9.90
N GLU A 112 18.90 -3.93 -11.01
CA GLU A 112 20.37 -3.82 -11.10
C GLU A 112 20.89 -2.67 -10.24
N HIS A 113 20.17 -1.56 -10.14
CA HIS A 113 20.54 -0.46 -9.24
C HIS A 113 20.53 -0.92 -7.77
N ILE A 114 19.52 -1.71 -7.36
CA ILE A 114 19.40 -2.23 -5.99
C ILE A 114 20.65 -3.02 -5.63
N PHE A 115 21.13 -3.85 -6.54
CA PHE A 115 22.29 -4.70 -6.33
C PHE A 115 23.60 -3.91 -6.41
N ALA A 116 23.72 -3.00 -7.38
CA ALA A 116 24.92 -2.18 -7.57
C ALA A 116 25.21 -1.28 -6.35
N PHE A 117 24.16 -0.75 -5.72
CA PHE A 117 24.27 0.09 -4.53
C PHE A 117 24.15 -0.67 -3.20
N ASN A 118 24.05 -2.01 -3.24
CA ASN A 118 23.94 -2.87 -2.05
C ASN A 118 22.74 -2.51 -1.12
N TRP A 119 21.66 -1.98 -1.67
CA TRP A 119 20.46 -1.68 -0.88
C TRP A 119 19.75 -2.95 -0.40
N ALA A 120 19.74 -4.00 -1.25
CA ALA A 120 19.31 -5.34 -0.90
C ALA A 120 20.06 -6.40 -1.73
N SER A 121 20.18 -7.60 -1.18
CA SER A 121 20.75 -8.75 -1.88
C SER A 121 19.77 -9.35 -2.87
N ARG A 122 20.26 -10.12 -3.86
CA ARG A 122 19.42 -10.87 -4.81
C ARG A 122 18.42 -11.79 -4.10
N LYS A 123 18.84 -12.51 -3.06
CA LYS A 123 17.97 -13.41 -2.27
C LYS A 123 16.84 -12.65 -1.55
N GLU A 124 17.10 -11.45 -1.05
CA GLU A 124 16.08 -10.61 -0.43
C GLU A 124 15.06 -10.17 -1.45
N ILE A 125 15.49 -9.67 -2.62
CA ILE A 125 14.58 -9.23 -3.69
C ILE A 125 13.76 -10.40 -4.24
N GLU A 126 14.37 -11.56 -4.49
CA GLU A 126 13.64 -12.76 -4.92
C GLU A 126 12.56 -13.18 -3.92
N LYS A 127 12.85 -13.07 -2.62
CA LYS A 127 11.86 -13.35 -1.57
C LYS A 127 10.74 -12.30 -1.57
N ILE A 128 11.09 -11.02 -1.70
CA ILE A 128 10.12 -9.93 -1.77
C ILE A 128 9.22 -10.09 -2.98
N ASP A 129 9.75 -10.36 -4.16
CA ASP A 129 8.97 -10.56 -5.38
C ASP A 129 7.94 -11.70 -5.21
N LYS A 130 8.33 -12.82 -4.59
CA LYS A 130 7.40 -13.91 -4.28
C LYS A 130 6.30 -13.45 -3.30
N TYR A 131 6.63 -12.62 -2.32
CA TYR A 131 5.65 -12.05 -1.40
C TYR A 131 4.70 -11.10 -2.15
N LEU A 132 5.21 -10.22 -3.00
CA LEU A 132 4.42 -9.27 -3.79
C LEU A 132 3.37 -9.97 -4.66
N LEU A 133 3.76 -11.02 -5.38
CA LEU A 133 2.82 -11.79 -6.21
C LEU A 133 1.76 -12.50 -5.36
N ARG A 134 2.16 -13.17 -4.26
CA ARG A 134 1.20 -13.82 -3.35
C ARG A 134 0.25 -12.80 -2.69
N MET A 135 0.77 -11.64 -2.28
CA MET A 135 -0.04 -10.55 -1.75
C MET A 135 -1.04 -10.06 -2.79
N ASN A 136 -0.57 -9.89 -4.04
CA ASN A 136 -1.41 -9.44 -5.14
C ASN A 136 -2.59 -10.39 -5.38
N ASP A 137 -2.31 -11.69 -5.51
CA ASP A 137 -3.35 -12.71 -5.73
C ASP A 137 -4.37 -12.72 -4.59
N PHE A 138 -3.89 -12.71 -3.34
CA PHE A 138 -4.75 -12.67 -2.17
C PHE A 138 -5.60 -11.40 -2.11
N MET A 139 -4.99 -10.23 -2.30
CA MET A 139 -5.68 -8.94 -2.20
C MET A 139 -6.67 -8.73 -3.36
N ILE A 140 -6.37 -9.21 -4.58
CA ILE A 140 -7.33 -9.21 -5.70
C ILE A 140 -8.58 -10.00 -5.29
N GLY A 141 -8.42 -11.20 -4.75
CA GLY A 141 -9.54 -12.04 -4.31
C GLY A 141 -10.35 -11.39 -3.20
N MET A 142 -9.68 -10.87 -2.18
CA MET A 142 -10.30 -10.19 -1.04
C MET A 142 -11.11 -8.97 -1.48
N PHE A 143 -10.52 -8.06 -2.25
CA PHE A 143 -11.20 -6.84 -2.70
C PHE A 143 -12.32 -7.16 -3.71
N ARG A 144 -12.11 -8.11 -4.64
CA ARG A 144 -13.12 -8.52 -5.60
C ARG A 144 -14.35 -9.11 -4.90
N GLY A 145 -14.16 -9.87 -3.84
CA GLY A 145 -15.25 -10.44 -3.03
C GLY A 145 -16.18 -9.39 -2.41
N ILE A 146 -15.72 -8.16 -2.25
CA ILE A 146 -16.50 -7.01 -1.72
C ILE A 146 -16.83 -5.95 -2.78
N GLY A 147 -16.73 -6.32 -4.07
CA GLY A 147 -17.08 -5.43 -5.18
C GLY A 147 -16.06 -4.32 -5.45
N ILE A 148 -14.79 -4.52 -5.06
CA ILE A 148 -13.71 -3.56 -5.29
C ILE A 148 -12.66 -4.17 -6.23
N LYS A 149 -12.16 -3.36 -7.16
CA LYS A 149 -11.08 -3.68 -8.09
C LYS A 149 -9.76 -3.17 -7.51
N LEU A 150 -8.80 -4.06 -7.25
CA LEU A 150 -7.43 -3.70 -6.88
C LEU A 150 -6.66 -3.32 -8.15
N VAL A 151 -6.41 -2.03 -8.33
CA VAL A 151 -5.71 -1.49 -9.49
C VAL A 151 -4.21 -1.61 -9.35
N ASP A 152 -3.69 -1.10 -8.26
CA ASP A 152 -2.29 -1.24 -7.84
C ASP A 152 -2.16 -1.05 -6.33
N PHE A 153 -1.01 -1.40 -5.80
CA PHE A 153 -0.64 -1.08 -4.42
C PHE A 153 0.86 -0.84 -4.31
N LYS A 154 1.23 -0.03 -3.32
CA LYS A 154 2.60 0.27 -2.93
C LYS A 154 2.86 -0.23 -1.52
N VAL A 155 3.98 -0.89 -1.30
CA VAL A 155 4.40 -1.40 0.01
C VAL A 155 5.90 -1.26 0.21
N GLU A 156 6.31 -1.39 1.45
CA GLU A 156 7.71 -1.41 1.86
C GLU A 156 8.05 -2.72 2.56
N PHE A 157 9.32 -3.07 2.56
CA PHE A 157 9.85 -4.22 3.30
C PHE A 157 11.04 -3.79 4.15
N GLY A 158 11.25 -4.50 5.23
CA GLY A 158 12.39 -4.25 6.10
C GLY A 158 12.97 -5.52 6.69
N ARG A 159 14.16 -5.37 7.25
CA ARG A 159 14.89 -6.41 7.96
C ARG A 159 14.51 -6.39 9.43
N HIS A 160 13.86 -7.43 9.89
CA HIS A 160 13.55 -7.63 11.31
C HIS A 160 14.57 -8.58 11.92
N LYS A 161 15.28 -8.10 12.95
CA LYS A 161 16.24 -8.92 13.71
C LYS A 161 15.54 -9.55 14.90
N ASN A 162 15.49 -10.88 14.94
CA ASN A 162 14.89 -11.63 16.02
C ASN A 162 15.80 -12.82 16.37
N ASN A 163 16.27 -12.88 17.63
CA ASN A 163 17.11 -13.96 18.15
C ASN A 163 18.30 -14.30 17.24
N GLY A 164 19.03 -13.30 16.77
CA GLY A 164 20.20 -13.45 15.91
C GLY A 164 19.91 -13.81 14.45
N LYS A 165 18.63 -13.99 14.07
CA LYS A 165 18.20 -14.20 12.68
C LYS A 165 17.62 -12.92 12.09
N THR A 166 17.97 -12.63 10.86
CA THR A 166 17.39 -11.53 10.09
C THR A 166 16.33 -12.08 9.15
N GLU A 167 15.12 -11.53 9.24
CA GLU A 167 14.00 -11.90 8.37
C GLU A 167 13.53 -10.67 7.60
N ILE A 168 13.23 -10.85 6.31
CA ILE A 168 12.51 -9.87 5.52
C ILE A 168 11.03 -9.99 5.85
N ILE A 169 10.42 -8.89 6.28
CA ILE A 169 9.00 -8.79 6.59
C ILE A 169 8.40 -7.56 5.92
N LEU A 170 7.12 -7.64 5.61
CA LEU A 170 6.32 -6.54 5.11
C LEU A 170 6.21 -5.45 6.18
N ALA A 171 6.38 -4.22 5.78
CA ALA A 171 6.27 -3.02 6.60
C ALA A 171 5.34 -2.00 5.96
N ASP A 172 5.21 -0.83 6.60
CA ASP A 172 4.30 0.24 6.19
C ASP A 172 2.80 -0.15 6.28
N GLU A 173 1.92 0.74 5.87
CA GLU A 173 0.48 0.51 5.87
C GLU A 173 0.00 -0.10 4.54
N ILE A 174 -1.14 -0.81 4.60
CA ILE A 174 -1.93 -1.16 3.42
C ILE A 174 -3.31 -0.54 3.60
N SER A 175 -3.57 0.51 2.83
CA SER A 175 -4.77 1.33 3.00
C SER A 175 -5.13 2.03 1.68
N PRO A 176 -6.24 2.77 1.60
CA PRO A 176 -6.54 3.61 0.44
C PRO A 176 -5.51 4.70 0.14
N ASP A 177 -4.54 4.96 1.06
CA ASP A 177 -3.40 5.85 0.79
C ASP A 177 -2.32 5.17 -0.06
N THR A 178 -2.15 3.86 0.08
CA THR A 178 -1.12 3.06 -0.60
C THR A 178 -1.67 2.14 -1.68
N CYS A 179 -2.99 1.94 -1.75
CA CYS A 179 -3.67 1.16 -2.78
C CYS A 179 -4.54 2.07 -3.67
N ARG A 180 -4.60 1.76 -4.97
CA ARG A 180 -5.68 2.25 -5.83
C ARG A 180 -6.78 1.22 -5.89
N LEU A 181 -7.96 1.67 -5.51
CA LEU A 181 -9.16 0.86 -5.32
C LEU A 181 -10.31 1.48 -6.12
N TRP A 182 -10.86 0.73 -7.08
CA TRP A 182 -11.99 1.18 -7.87
C TRP A 182 -13.21 0.32 -7.60
N ASP A 183 -14.36 0.93 -7.53
CA ASP A 183 -15.64 0.20 -7.47
C ASP A 183 -15.84 -0.59 -8.78
N ILE A 184 -16.19 -1.88 -8.68
CA ILE A 184 -16.32 -2.75 -9.86
C ILE A 184 -17.48 -2.31 -10.76
N SER A 185 -18.57 -1.82 -10.18
CA SER A 185 -19.81 -1.50 -10.92
C SER A 185 -19.78 -0.14 -11.61
N SER A 186 -19.03 0.82 -11.05
CA SER A 186 -19.08 2.22 -11.46
C SER A 186 -17.73 2.84 -11.82
N ASP A 187 -16.65 2.11 -11.65
CA ASP A 187 -15.25 2.57 -11.79
C ASP A 187 -14.89 3.82 -10.94
N LYS A 188 -15.74 4.12 -9.94
CA LYS A 188 -15.46 5.21 -9.00
C LYS A 188 -14.21 4.90 -8.20
N LYS A 189 -13.35 5.92 -8.04
CA LYS A 189 -12.14 5.84 -7.23
C LYS A 189 -12.53 5.88 -5.75
N LEU A 190 -12.06 4.92 -4.96
CA LEU A 190 -12.33 4.80 -3.52
C LEU A 190 -11.10 5.10 -2.65
N ASP A 191 -10.05 5.61 -3.26
CA ASP A 191 -8.71 5.78 -2.73
C ASP A 191 -8.20 7.23 -2.80
N LYS A 192 -6.92 7.42 -2.51
CA LYS A 192 -6.24 8.72 -2.49
C LYS A 192 -6.26 9.47 -3.84
N ASP A 193 -6.58 8.81 -4.96
CA ASP A 193 -6.73 9.49 -6.24
C ASP A 193 -7.90 10.49 -6.22
N ARG A 194 -8.90 10.31 -5.34
CA ARG A 194 -9.91 11.34 -5.11
C ARG A 194 -9.30 12.66 -4.65
N PHE A 195 -8.31 12.59 -3.76
CA PHE A 195 -7.54 13.77 -3.34
C PHE A 195 -6.59 14.27 -4.42
N ARG A 196 -5.83 13.36 -5.07
CA ARG A 196 -4.87 13.73 -6.13
C ARG A 196 -5.54 14.45 -7.30
N LYS A 197 -6.70 13.95 -7.74
CA LYS A 197 -7.43 14.41 -8.94
C LYS A 197 -8.55 15.42 -8.64
N ASN A 198 -8.69 15.92 -7.39
CA ASN A 198 -9.77 16.84 -6.96
C ASN A 198 -11.19 16.30 -7.20
N LEU A 199 -11.42 15.00 -7.03
CA LEU A 199 -12.73 14.38 -7.25
C LEU A 199 -13.73 14.61 -6.09
N GLY A 200 -13.30 15.26 -5.01
CA GLY A 200 -14.11 15.50 -3.81
C GLY A 200 -14.41 14.22 -3.01
N ASN A 201 -15.10 14.38 -1.89
CA ASN A 201 -15.62 13.27 -1.06
C ASN A 201 -14.60 12.18 -0.73
N VAL A 202 -13.35 12.57 -0.38
CA VAL A 202 -12.26 11.62 -0.11
C VAL A 202 -12.64 10.68 1.02
N MET A 203 -13.16 11.22 2.13
CA MET A 203 -13.58 10.41 3.30
C MET A 203 -14.66 9.39 2.95
N GLN A 204 -15.62 9.76 2.11
CA GLN A 204 -16.68 8.84 1.68
C GLN A 204 -16.09 7.61 0.96
N GLY A 205 -15.05 7.79 0.13
CA GLY A 205 -14.36 6.67 -0.52
C GLY A 205 -13.71 5.74 0.50
N TYR A 206 -13.01 6.29 1.50
CA TYR A 206 -12.35 5.50 2.56
C TYR A 206 -13.37 4.80 3.47
N GLN A 207 -14.46 5.48 3.81
CA GLN A 207 -15.57 4.89 4.57
C GLN A 207 -16.23 3.74 3.81
N ASP A 208 -16.41 3.87 2.49
CA ASP A 208 -16.98 2.81 1.65
C ASP A 208 -16.07 1.57 1.66
N VAL A 209 -14.76 1.74 1.49
CA VAL A 209 -13.79 0.64 1.62
C VAL A 209 -13.88 0.00 3.02
N ALA A 210 -13.85 0.80 4.08
CA ALA A 210 -13.89 0.31 5.46
C ALA A 210 -15.19 -0.45 5.78
N ARG A 211 -16.33 0.05 5.28
CA ARG A 211 -17.65 -0.61 5.46
C ARG A 211 -17.68 -1.95 4.74
N ARG A 212 -17.25 -2.01 3.47
CA ARG A 212 -17.23 -3.24 2.68
C ARG A 212 -16.26 -4.28 3.25
N LEU A 213 -15.15 -3.85 3.87
CA LEU A 213 -14.23 -4.73 4.60
C LEU A 213 -14.77 -5.17 5.98
N GLY A 214 -15.91 -4.64 6.43
CA GLY A 214 -16.48 -4.95 7.75
C GLY A 214 -15.71 -4.35 8.93
N VAL A 215 -14.84 -3.35 8.70
CA VAL A 215 -14.05 -2.71 9.77
C VAL A 215 -14.64 -1.38 10.26
N LEU A 216 -15.74 -0.95 9.65
CA LEU A 216 -16.53 0.21 10.07
C LEU A 216 -17.98 -0.24 10.27
N HIS A 217 -18.48 -0.21 11.51
CA HIS A 217 -19.87 -0.46 11.82
C HIS A 217 -20.68 0.84 11.78
N GLU A 218 -21.96 0.79 11.36
CA GLU A 218 -22.82 1.96 11.19
C GLU A 218 -23.08 2.74 12.49
N GLU A 219 -22.92 2.09 13.66
CA GLU A 219 -23.11 2.71 14.97
C GLU A 219 -21.92 3.56 15.47
N SER A 220 -20.88 3.75 14.67
CA SER A 220 -19.60 4.36 15.07
C SER A 220 -19.36 5.76 14.47
N ILE A 221 -20.44 6.46 14.05
CA ILE A 221 -20.37 7.83 13.48
C ILE A 221 -21.14 8.79 14.35
#